data_72d287414c14cf1f50fd858002523c42
#
_entry.id   72d287414c14cf1f50fd858002523c42
#
_cell.length_a   1.000
_cell.length_b   1.000
_cell.length_c   1.000
_cell.angle_alpha   90.00
_cell.angle_beta   90.00
_cell.angle_gamma   90.00
#
_symmetry.space_group_name_H-M   'P 1'
#
loop_
_entity.id
_entity.type
_entity.pdbx_description
1 polymer ?
#
loop_
_entity_poly.entity_id
_entity_poly.type
_entity_poly.pdbx_seq_one_letter_code
_entity_poly.pdbx_strand_id
1 'polypeptide(L)'
;MFPKEATWNISFAGCGFLGVYHIGVASCLREHAPFLVANATHIYGASAGALTATALVTGACLGEAGANIIEVSKEARKRFLGPLHPSFNLVKTIRGCLLKTLPADSHERASGRLGISLTRVSDGENVIISHFSSKDELIQANVCSTFIPVYCGLIPPRYVDGGISDNLPLYELKNTITVSPFSGESDICPQDSSTNIHELRFTNTSIQFNLRNLYRLSKALFPPEPTVLREMCKQGYRDGLRFLRRNGLLNRPNPLLALPPARPRAPEDEDVEEAQGATERALAEGPLKPPLEDHILEHLPARLNEGVLPACDVEPRECCVCVGRRVGPT
;
A
#
# COMPACT_ATOMS: atom_id res chain seq x y z
N MET A 1 8.28 -2.75 19.65
CA MET A 1 7.67 -1.53 20.21
C MET A 1 8.30 -0.34 19.51
N PHE A 2 7.55 0.41 18.71
CA PHE A 2 8.09 1.60 18.01
C PHE A 2 8.31 2.71 19.05
N PRO A 3 9.56 3.19 19.25
CA PRO A 3 9.84 4.28 20.17
C PRO A 3 9.12 5.56 19.73
N LYS A 4 8.66 6.38 20.66
CA LYS A 4 7.93 7.63 20.39
C LYS A 4 8.71 8.66 19.55
N GLU A 5 10.03 8.54 19.50
CA GLU A 5 10.95 9.45 18.81
C GLU A 5 11.66 8.82 17.60
N ALA A 6 11.35 7.56 17.28
CA ALA A 6 12.00 6.89 16.16
C ALA A 6 11.39 7.32 14.82
N THR A 7 12.23 7.70 13.91
CA THR A 7 11.90 7.81 12.49
C THR A 7 11.76 6.41 11.90
N TRP A 8 10.79 6.18 11.03
CA TRP A 8 10.62 4.91 10.31
C TRP A 8 10.37 5.14 8.84
N ASN A 9 10.61 4.10 8.08
CA ASN A 9 10.33 4.04 6.66
C ASN A 9 9.31 2.93 6.37
N ILE A 10 8.72 2.96 5.19
CA ILE A 10 7.89 1.86 4.67
C ILE A 10 8.48 1.46 3.32
N SER A 11 8.64 0.17 3.06
CA SER A 11 9.15 -0.34 1.79
C SER A 11 8.25 -1.42 1.21
N PHE A 12 7.87 -1.24 -0.07
CA PHE A 12 7.00 -2.15 -0.81
C PHE A 12 7.80 -2.89 -1.88
N ALA A 13 7.77 -4.22 -1.83
CA ALA A 13 8.44 -5.08 -2.80
C ALA A 13 7.83 -4.97 -4.20
N GLY A 14 8.64 -5.15 -5.23
CA GLY A 14 8.16 -5.39 -6.58
C GLY A 14 7.46 -6.74 -6.68
N CYS A 15 6.30 -6.77 -7.35
CA CYS A 15 5.47 -7.97 -7.39
C CYS A 15 4.50 -8.05 -8.57
N GLY A 16 4.68 -7.25 -9.61
CA GLY A 16 3.85 -7.28 -10.81
C GLY A 16 2.35 -7.10 -10.51
N PHE A 17 1.51 -7.99 -11.06
CA PHE A 17 0.06 -7.93 -10.84
C PHE A 17 -0.37 -8.10 -9.38
N LEU A 18 0.48 -8.66 -8.51
CA LEU A 18 0.20 -8.75 -7.08
C LEU A 18 0.31 -7.40 -6.35
N GLY A 19 0.61 -6.31 -7.04
CA GLY A 19 0.51 -4.94 -6.50
C GLY A 19 -0.84 -4.63 -5.84
N VAL A 20 -1.90 -5.33 -6.22
CA VAL A 20 -3.20 -5.26 -5.56
C VAL A 20 -3.15 -5.70 -4.08
N TYR A 21 -2.24 -6.59 -3.69
CA TYR A 21 -1.96 -6.92 -2.30
C TYR A 21 -1.47 -5.70 -1.52
N HIS A 22 -0.54 -4.95 -2.11
CA HIS A 22 -0.05 -3.70 -1.53
C HIS A 22 -1.15 -2.66 -1.38
N ILE A 23 -2.10 -2.58 -2.32
CA ILE A 23 -3.28 -1.71 -2.19
C ILE A 23 -4.10 -2.10 -0.96
N GLY A 24 -4.28 -3.38 -0.69
CA GLY A 24 -4.95 -3.87 0.52
C GLY A 24 -4.21 -3.45 1.79
N VAL A 25 -2.89 -3.64 1.85
CA VAL A 25 -2.05 -3.20 2.98
C VAL A 25 -2.12 -1.68 3.15
N ALA A 26 -1.94 -0.92 2.07
CA ALA A 26 -1.94 0.54 2.08
C ALA A 26 -3.30 1.10 2.56
N SER A 27 -4.41 0.49 2.16
CA SER A 27 -5.76 0.84 2.62
C SER A 27 -5.90 0.61 4.11
N CYS A 28 -5.44 -0.54 4.62
CA CYS A 28 -5.44 -0.86 6.04
C CYS A 28 -4.62 0.14 6.86
N LEU A 29 -3.40 0.46 6.41
CA LEU A 29 -2.53 1.41 7.11
C LEU A 29 -3.15 2.81 7.14
N ARG A 30 -3.73 3.26 6.03
CA ARG A 30 -4.35 4.59 5.92
C ARG A 30 -5.61 4.71 6.79
N GLU A 31 -6.36 3.63 6.94
CA GLU A 31 -7.60 3.60 7.71
C GLU A 31 -7.35 3.47 9.23
N HIS A 32 -6.51 2.51 9.62
CA HIS A 32 -6.34 2.14 11.03
C HIS A 32 -5.11 2.74 11.71
N ALA A 33 -4.13 3.17 10.94
CA ALA A 33 -2.89 3.77 11.45
C ALA A 33 -2.35 4.87 10.52
N PRO A 34 -3.16 5.91 10.20
CA PRO A 34 -2.77 6.97 9.27
C PRO A 34 -1.49 7.69 9.69
N PHE A 35 -1.19 7.73 10.99
CA PHE A 35 0.04 8.30 11.52
C PHE A 35 1.30 7.57 11.03
N LEU A 36 1.23 6.25 10.77
CA LEU A 36 2.36 5.50 10.23
C LEU A 36 2.74 6.01 8.83
N VAL A 37 1.75 6.30 7.99
CA VAL A 37 1.97 6.83 6.64
C VAL A 37 2.36 8.31 6.69
N ALA A 38 1.68 9.11 7.52
CA ALA A 38 1.91 10.56 7.61
C ALA A 38 3.30 10.89 8.14
N ASN A 39 3.78 10.13 9.13
CA ASN A 39 5.05 10.37 9.82
C ASN A 39 6.20 9.50 9.31
N ALA A 40 5.97 8.65 8.30
CA ALA A 40 7.06 7.94 7.64
C ALA A 40 8.03 8.95 7.02
N THR A 41 9.32 8.81 7.33
CA THR A 41 10.36 9.68 6.77
C THR A 41 10.45 9.47 5.27
N HIS A 42 10.50 8.20 4.85
CA HIS A 42 10.48 7.82 3.45
C HIS A 42 9.57 6.63 3.22
N ILE A 43 8.98 6.57 2.03
CA ILE A 43 8.23 5.42 1.53
C ILE A 43 8.90 4.97 0.24
N TYR A 44 9.43 3.74 0.24
CA TYR A 44 10.17 3.17 -0.87
C TYR A 44 9.35 2.13 -1.62
N GLY A 45 9.73 1.88 -2.84
CA GLY A 45 9.20 0.76 -3.60
C GLY A 45 9.95 0.48 -4.89
N ALA A 46 9.82 -0.76 -5.36
CA ALA A 46 10.25 -1.20 -6.68
C ALA A 46 9.05 -1.66 -7.49
N SER A 47 9.03 -1.40 -8.80
CA SER A 47 7.98 -1.89 -9.69
C SER A 47 6.55 -1.56 -9.19
N ALA A 48 5.68 -2.55 -9.05
CA ALA A 48 4.33 -2.38 -8.49
C ALA A 48 4.36 -1.79 -7.07
N GLY A 49 5.40 -2.06 -6.28
CA GLY A 49 5.62 -1.43 -4.99
C GLY A 49 5.85 0.08 -5.09
N ALA A 50 6.57 0.54 -6.12
CA ALA A 50 6.77 1.96 -6.38
C ALA A 50 5.46 2.68 -6.73
N LEU A 51 4.58 2.03 -7.50
CA LEU A 51 3.25 2.56 -7.82
C LEU A 51 2.40 2.75 -6.56
N THR A 52 2.44 1.78 -5.64
CA THR A 52 1.71 1.87 -4.36
C THR A 52 2.32 2.93 -3.44
N ALA A 53 3.65 2.99 -3.33
CA ALA A 53 4.36 4.01 -2.57
C ALA A 53 4.02 5.42 -3.09
N THR A 54 4.00 5.60 -4.42
CA THR A 54 3.60 6.83 -5.07
C THR A 54 2.16 7.22 -4.70
N ALA A 55 1.21 6.28 -4.79
CA ALA A 55 -0.19 6.54 -4.44
C ALA A 55 -0.36 6.94 -2.96
N LEU A 56 0.40 6.32 -2.04
CA LEU A 56 0.38 6.66 -0.63
C LEU A 56 0.90 8.07 -0.36
N VAL A 57 2.09 8.40 -0.90
CA VAL A 57 2.76 9.69 -0.64
C VAL A 57 1.99 10.85 -1.27
N THR A 58 1.46 10.66 -2.47
CA THR A 58 0.73 11.71 -3.21
C THR A 58 -0.72 11.87 -2.76
N GLY A 59 -1.25 10.93 -1.95
CA GLY A 59 -2.64 10.92 -1.53
C GLY A 59 -3.61 10.49 -2.65
N ALA A 60 -3.12 9.82 -3.68
CA ALA A 60 -3.95 9.30 -4.75
C ALA A 60 -4.98 8.27 -4.23
N CYS A 61 -6.07 8.10 -4.99
CA CYS A 61 -7.14 7.17 -4.61
C CYS A 61 -6.67 5.71 -4.76
N LEU A 62 -6.53 5.00 -3.64
CA LEU A 62 -6.12 3.59 -3.63
C LEU A 62 -7.16 2.69 -4.29
N GLY A 63 -8.44 3.03 -4.21
CA GLY A 63 -9.52 2.32 -4.89
C GLY A 63 -9.37 2.36 -6.42
N GLU A 64 -9.05 3.53 -6.97
CA GLU A 64 -8.76 3.67 -8.41
C GLU A 64 -7.48 2.93 -8.80
N ALA A 65 -6.44 3.02 -7.98
CA ALA A 65 -5.21 2.27 -8.24
C ALA A 65 -5.46 0.75 -8.30
N GLY A 66 -6.24 0.21 -7.36
CA GLY A 66 -6.64 -1.20 -7.37
C GLY A 66 -7.51 -1.57 -8.58
N ALA A 67 -8.50 -0.74 -8.91
CA ALA A 67 -9.36 -0.93 -10.08
C ALA A 67 -8.55 -0.93 -11.38
N ASN A 68 -7.56 -0.05 -11.51
CA ASN A 68 -6.66 0.00 -12.67
C ASN A 68 -5.86 -1.31 -12.82
N ILE A 69 -5.35 -1.89 -11.74
CA ILE A 69 -4.62 -3.18 -11.78
C ILE A 69 -5.55 -4.29 -12.30
N ILE A 70 -6.80 -4.33 -11.82
CA ILE A 70 -7.78 -5.32 -12.25
C ILE A 70 -8.10 -5.14 -13.73
N GLU A 71 -8.28 -3.91 -14.20
CA GLU A 71 -8.60 -3.64 -15.60
C GLU A 71 -7.42 -3.96 -16.54
N VAL A 72 -6.20 -3.60 -16.14
CA VAL A 72 -4.97 -3.99 -16.87
C VAL A 72 -4.87 -5.51 -16.99
N SER A 73 -5.17 -6.24 -15.90
CA SER A 73 -5.18 -7.70 -15.92
C SER A 73 -6.24 -8.27 -16.88
N LYS A 74 -7.47 -7.73 -16.86
CA LYS A 74 -8.54 -8.13 -17.79
C LYS A 74 -8.13 -7.89 -19.25
N GLU A 75 -7.58 -6.72 -19.57
CA GLU A 75 -7.14 -6.38 -20.92
C GLU A 75 -6.00 -7.29 -21.40
N ALA A 76 -5.04 -7.59 -20.53
CA ALA A 76 -3.97 -8.52 -20.86
C ALA A 76 -4.49 -9.93 -21.14
N ARG A 77 -5.45 -10.41 -20.34
CA ARG A 77 -6.06 -11.76 -20.49
C ARG A 77 -6.87 -11.96 -21.77
N LYS A 78 -7.34 -10.89 -22.41
CA LYS A 78 -8.02 -10.98 -23.71
C LYS A 78 -7.12 -11.50 -24.84
N ARG A 79 -5.81 -11.55 -24.63
CA ARG A 79 -4.82 -11.92 -25.62
C ARG A 79 -4.17 -13.26 -25.31
N PHE A 80 -3.92 -14.07 -26.31
CA PHE A 80 -3.36 -15.43 -26.17
C PHE A 80 -2.01 -15.43 -25.40
N LEU A 81 -1.12 -14.46 -25.65
CA LEU A 81 0.17 -14.33 -24.95
C LEU A 81 0.10 -13.40 -23.73
N GLY A 82 -1.10 -12.93 -23.35
CA GLY A 82 -1.26 -11.98 -22.27
C GLY A 82 -0.44 -10.70 -22.49
N PRO A 83 0.33 -10.25 -21.49
CA PRO A 83 1.16 -9.04 -21.60
C PRO A 83 2.28 -9.12 -22.63
N LEU A 84 2.70 -10.32 -23.02
CA LEU A 84 3.73 -10.54 -24.06
C LEU A 84 3.20 -10.39 -25.49
N HIS A 85 1.90 -10.21 -25.65
CA HIS A 85 1.32 -10.03 -26.99
C HIS A 85 1.75 -8.68 -27.59
N PRO A 86 2.24 -8.61 -28.84
CA PRO A 86 2.77 -7.38 -29.45
C PRO A 86 1.79 -6.20 -29.48
N SER A 87 0.47 -6.48 -29.49
CA SER A 87 -0.55 -5.41 -29.45
C SER A 87 -0.87 -4.89 -28.06
N PHE A 88 -0.28 -5.48 -27.00
CA PHE A 88 -0.48 -5.03 -25.62
C PHE A 88 0.73 -4.23 -25.16
N ASN A 89 0.51 -2.96 -24.84
CA ASN A 89 1.57 -2.09 -24.36
C ASN A 89 1.32 -1.74 -22.87
N LEU A 90 1.90 -2.56 -21.99
CA LEU A 90 1.79 -2.40 -20.54
C LEU A 90 2.30 -1.02 -20.08
N VAL A 91 3.41 -0.56 -20.62
CA VAL A 91 4.04 0.72 -20.31
C VAL A 91 3.08 1.89 -20.61
N LYS A 92 2.50 1.89 -21.82
CA LYS A 92 1.52 2.92 -22.21
C LYS A 92 0.28 2.90 -21.31
N THR A 93 -0.17 1.71 -20.93
CA THR A 93 -1.35 1.53 -20.07
C THR A 93 -1.07 2.07 -18.67
N ILE A 94 0.07 1.69 -18.05
CA ILE A 94 0.47 2.20 -16.73
C ILE A 94 0.62 3.72 -16.76
N ARG A 95 1.30 4.28 -17.77
CA ARG A 95 1.44 5.73 -17.93
C ARG A 95 0.07 6.41 -18.01
N GLY A 96 -0.86 5.86 -18.78
CA GLY A 96 -2.22 6.39 -18.90
C GLY A 96 -3.00 6.37 -17.58
N CYS A 97 -2.85 5.32 -16.78
CA CYS A 97 -3.43 5.23 -15.45
C CYS A 97 -2.84 6.30 -14.51
N LEU A 98 -1.52 6.45 -14.46
CA LEU A 98 -0.85 7.44 -13.60
C LEU A 98 -1.22 8.88 -13.96
N LEU A 99 -1.33 9.19 -15.25
CA LEU A 99 -1.76 10.52 -15.72
C LEU A 99 -3.14 10.89 -15.18
N LYS A 100 -4.06 9.92 -15.11
CA LYS A 100 -5.44 10.11 -14.65
C LYS A 100 -5.57 10.16 -13.13
N THR A 101 -4.81 9.31 -12.42
CA THR A 101 -5.00 9.10 -10.97
C THR A 101 -4.15 10.02 -10.10
N LEU A 102 -2.99 10.46 -10.59
CA LEU A 102 -2.10 11.31 -9.79
C LEU A 102 -2.56 12.78 -9.80
N PRO A 103 -2.57 13.44 -8.62
CA PRO A 103 -2.80 14.88 -8.50
C PRO A 103 -1.80 15.72 -9.31
N ALA A 104 -2.14 16.97 -9.62
CA ALA A 104 -1.27 17.87 -10.37
C ALA A 104 0.04 18.17 -9.61
N ASP A 105 -0.03 18.31 -8.29
CA ASP A 105 1.06 18.59 -7.35
C ASP A 105 1.78 17.33 -6.83
N SER A 106 1.53 16.17 -7.46
CA SER A 106 2.05 14.87 -7.00
C SER A 106 3.58 14.82 -6.89
N HIS A 107 4.30 15.50 -7.79
CA HIS A 107 5.76 15.56 -7.76
C HIS A 107 6.31 16.34 -6.58
N GLU A 108 5.63 17.40 -6.16
CA GLU A 108 5.99 18.18 -4.96
C GLU A 108 5.79 17.35 -3.69
N ARG A 109 4.63 16.67 -3.59
CA ARG A 109 4.32 15.78 -2.46
C ARG A 109 5.28 14.59 -2.37
N ALA A 110 5.73 14.08 -3.52
CA ALA A 110 6.61 12.93 -3.60
C ALA A 110 8.07 13.26 -3.30
N SER A 111 8.54 14.46 -3.70
CA SER A 111 9.95 14.83 -3.56
C SER A 111 10.41 14.85 -2.11
N GLY A 112 11.51 14.16 -1.84
CA GLY A 112 12.09 14.01 -0.50
C GLY A 112 11.41 12.97 0.40
N ARG A 113 10.25 12.40 -0.01
CA ARG A 113 9.53 11.38 0.78
C ARG A 113 9.39 10.05 0.06
N LEU A 114 9.29 10.06 -1.25
CA LEU A 114 9.19 8.86 -2.09
C LEU A 114 10.56 8.43 -2.55
N GLY A 115 10.88 7.15 -2.47
CA GLY A 115 12.07 6.55 -3.07
C GLY A 115 11.69 5.47 -4.08
N ILE A 116 11.93 5.71 -5.36
CA ILE A 116 11.65 4.76 -6.44
C ILE A 116 12.94 4.01 -6.79
N SER A 117 12.92 2.69 -6.62
CA SER A 117 14.03 1.81 -7.01
C SER A 117 14.04 1.58 -8.52
N LEU A 118 15.19 1.81 -9.13
CA LEU A 118 15.46 1.62 -10.56
C LEU A 118 16.77 0.87 -10.73
N THR A 119 16.88 0.12 -11.82
CA THR A 119 18.14 -0.49 -12.26
C THR A 119 18.68 0.27 -13.46
N ARG A 120 19.90 0.79 -13.36
CA ARG A 120 20.57 1.48 -14.46
C ARG A 120 21.12 0.46 -15.47
N VAL A 121 20.72 0.57 -16.73
CA VAL A 121 21.02 -0.45 -17.77
C VAL A 121 22.52 -0.52 -18.10
N SER A 122 23.25 0.60 -17.98
CA SER A 122 24.65 0.67 -18.38
C SER A 122 25.61 -0.19 -17.54
N ASP A 123 25.27 -0.42 -16.27
CA ASP A 123 26.13 -1.11 -15.30
C ASP A 123 25.38 -2.08 -14.37
N GLY A 124 24.03 -2.10 -14.41
CA GLY A 124 23.21 -2.94 -13.57
C GLY A 124 23.05 -2.44 -12.13
N GLU A 125 23.61 -1.26 -11.79
CA GLU A 125 23.56 -0.70 -10.46
C GLU A 125 22.16 -0.19 -10.09
N ASN A 126 21.80 -0.34 -8.82
CA ASN A 126 20.57 0.22 -8.29
C ASN A 126 20.67 1.73 -8.13
N VAL A 127 19.59 2.43 -8.46
CA VAL A 127 19.45 3.87 -8.27
C VAL A 127 18.10 4.15 -7.61
N ILE A 128 18.11 4.87 -6.48
CA ILE A 128 16.90 5.36 -5.84
C ILE A 128 16.67 6.82 -6.27
N ILE A 129 15.55 7.07 -6.93
CA ILE A 129 15.13 8.43 -7.28
C ILE A 129 14.10 8.92 -6.27
N SER A 130 14.37 10.09 -5.66
CA SER A 130 13.52 10.68 -4.61
C SER A 130 13.16 12.15 -4.84
N HIS A 131 13.63 12.77 -5.91
CA HIS A 131 13.30 14.16 -6.26
C HIS A 131 12.77 14.22 -7.68
N PHE A 132 11.70 14.98 -7.87
CA PHE A 132 10.94 15.03 -9.12
C PHE A 132 10.64 16.49 -9.45
N SER A 133 11.14 16.98 -10.59
CA SER A 133 10.93 18.36 -11.05
C SER A 133 9.55 18.60 -11.63
N SER A 134 8.83 17.52 -12.00
CA SER A 134 7.51 17.59 -12.60
C SER A 134 6.72 16.30 -12.38
N LYS A 135 5.39 16.39 -12.52
CA LYS A 135 4.50 15.22 -12.54
C LYS A 135 4.90 14.21 -13.62
N ASP A 136 5.36 14.69 -14.78
CA ASP A 136 5.81 13.83 -15.89
C ASP A 136 7.07 13.05 -15.51
N GLU A 137 8.03 13.66 -14.82
CA GLU A 137 9.23 12.99 -14.33
C GLU A 137 8.89 11.92 -13.28
N LEU A 138 7.99 12.22 -12.35
CA LEU A 138 7.48 11.24 -11.38
C LEU A 138 6.83 10.05 -12.09
N ILE A 139 5.98 10.29 -13.10
CA ILE A 139 5.36 9.24 -13.90
C ILE A 139 6.41 8.43 -14.65
N GLN A 140 7.39 9.10 -15.26
CA GLN A 140 8.45 8.42 -16.00
C GLN A 140 9.30 7.53 -15.10
N ALA A 141 9.64 7.97 -13.89
CA ALA A 141 10.36 7.15 -12.91
C ALA A 141 9.57 5.89 -12.53
N ASN A 142 8.26 6.03 -12.26
CA ASN A 142 7.37 4.88 -12.01
C ASN A 142 7.30 3.91 -13.20
N VAL A 143 7.17 4.44 -14.42
CA VAL A 143 7.14 3.64 -15.65
C VAL A 143 8.45 2.88 -15.85
N CYS A 144 9.60 3.53 -15.65
CA CYS A 144 10.90 2.86 -15.72
C CYS A 144 11.03 1.76 -14.66
N SER A 145 10.57 2.02 -13.42
CA SER A 145 10.58 1.03 -12.35
C SER A 145 9.71 -0.21 -12.64
N THR A 146 8.75 -0.12 -13.55
CA THR A 146 7.90 -1.24 -13.97
C THR A 146 8.32 -1.86 -15.29
N PHE A 147 9.39 -1.37 -15.92
CA PHE A 147 9.84 -1.87 -17.21
C PHE A 147 10.73 -3.11 -17.04
N ILE A 148 10.18 -4.28 -17.29
CA ILE A 148 10.93 -5.55 -17.35
C ILE A 148 11.36 -5.77 -18.80
N PRO A 149 12.67 -5.85 -19.11
CA PRO A 149 13.17 -6.14 -20.45
C PRO A 149 12.56 -7.42 -21.03
N VAL A 150 12.29 -7.42 -22.32
CA VAL A 150 11.59 -8.49 -23.07
C VAL A 150 10.09 -8.56 -22.75
N TYR A 151 9.70 -8.45 -21.47
CA TYR A 151 8.31 -8.49 -21.05
C TYR A 151 7.54 -7.21 -21.41
N CYS A 152 8.15 -6.05 -21.22
CA CYS A 152 7.55 -4.73 -21.53
C CYS A 152 8.01 -4.18 -22.90
N GLY A 153 9.07 -4.71 -23.45
CA GLY A 153 9.65 -4.29 -24.74
C GLY A 153 11.06 -4.82 -24.95
N LEU A 154 11.50 -4.87 -26.22
CA LEU A 154 12.82 -5.39 -26.58
C LEU A 154 13.95 -4.36 -26.37
N ILE A 155 13.62 -3.08 -26.49
CA ILE A 155 14.60 -2.00 -26.34
C ILE A 155 14.36 -1.36 -24.98
N PRO A 156 15.24 -1.60 -23.99
CA PRO A 156 15.08 -1.02 -22.67
C PRO A 156 15.40 0.49 -22.68
N PRO A 157 14.71 1.30 -21.88
CA PRO A 157 15.12 2.67 -21.61
C PRO A 157 16.41 2.70 -20.79
N ARG A 158 16.91 3.89 -20.47
CA ARG A 158 18.14 4.07 -19.65
C ARG A 158 18.05 3.38 -18.28
N TYR A 159 16.87 3.30 -17.72
CA TYR A 159 16.56 2.65 -16.44
C TYR A 159 15.42 1.64 -16.64
N VAL A 160 15.51 0.53 -15.93
CA VAL A 160 14.54 -0.56 -15.96
C VAL A 160 14.08 -0.90 -14.53
N ASP A 161 13.25 -1.95 -14.41
CA ASP A 161 12.63 -2.38 -13.15
C ASP A 161 13.65 -2.48 -12.01
N GLY A 162 13.36 -1.78 -10.91
CA GLY A 162 14.19 -1.80 -9.71
C GLY A 162 14.31 -3.17 -9.07
N GLY A 163 13.30 -4.03 -9.28
CA GLY A 163 13.31 -5.40 -8.77
C GLY A 163 14.46 -6.26 -9.28
N ILE A 164 15.12 -5.84 -10.37
CA ILE A 164 16.29 -6.54 -10.92
C ILE A 164 17.53 -6.36 -10.03
N SER A 165 17.69 -5.18 -9.41
CA SER A 165 18.87 -4.84 -8.60
C SER A 165 18.56 -4.69 -7.10
N ASP A 166 17.41 -4.11 -6.74
CA ASP A 166 16.93 -3.97 -5.36
C ASP A 166 15.39 -3.96 -5.33
N ASN A 167 14.82 -5.14 -5.08
CA ASN A 167 13.37 -5.36 -5.11
C ASN A 167 12.65 -4.86 -3.86
N LEU A 168 13.35 -4.75 -2.74
CA LEU A 168 12.81 -4.27 -1.47
C LEU A 168 13.81 -3.31 -0.84
N PRO A 169 13.82 -2.03 -1.24
CA PRO A 169 14.77 -1.05 -0.76
C PRO A 169 14.73 -0.91 0.76
N LEU A 170 15.88 -1.14 1.41
CA LEU A 170 16.05 -1.05 2.85
C LEU A 170 17.07 0.04 3.15
N TYR A 171 16.60 1.27 3.22
CA TYR A 171 17.40 2.39 3.71
C TYR A 171 17.29 2.44 5.23
N GLU A 172 18.44 2.40 5.94
CA GLU A 172 18.49 2.38 7.40
C GLU A 172 17.71 1.21 8.02
N LEU A 173 18.24 0.01 7.90
CA LEU A 173 17.70 -1.31 8.29
C LEU A 173 16.91 -1.39 9.61
N LYS A 174 17.15 -0.48 10.56
CA LYS A 174 16.61 -0.61 11.92
C LYS A 174 15.12 -0.24 12.06
N ASN A 175 14.57 0.57 11.14
CA ASN A 175 13.24 1.16 11.31
C ASN A 175 12.42 1.15 10.01
N THR A 176 12.59 0.15 9.14
CA THR A 176 11.81 0.03 7.91
C THR A 176 10.75 -1.06 8.03
N ILE A 177 9.47 -0.70 7.85
CA ILE A 177 8.37 -1.66 7.74
C ILE A 177 8.36 -2.20 6.31
N THR A 178 8.62 -3.48 6.17
CA THR A 178 8.71 -4.17 4.88
C THR A 178 7.39 -4.85 4.51
N VAL A 179 6.98 -4.69 3.24
CA VAL A 179 5.72 -5.24 2.72
C VAL A 179 5.98 -6.08 1.48
N SER A 180 5.58 -7.34 1.51
CA SER A 180 5.73 -8.27 0.39
C SER A 180 4.49 -9.17 0.25
N PRO A 181 4.00 -9.46 -0.97
CA PRO A 181 2.94 -10.45 -1.17
C PRO A 181 3.43 -11.89 -1.12
N PHE A 182 4.74 -12.10 -0.94
CA PHE A 182 5.34 -13.41 -0.78
C PHE A 182 5.60 -13.69 0.70
N SER A 183 5.26 -14.89 1.17
CA SER A 183 5.64 -15.29 2.53
C SER A 183 7.16 -15.41 2.66
N GLY A 184 7.70 -14.88 3.77
CA GLY A 184 9.12 -14.79 4.09
C GLY A 184 9.33 -13.93 5.34
N GLU A 185 10.45 -13.23 5.40
CA GLU A 185 10.86 -12.41 6.56
C GLU A 185 10.26 -11.00 6.59
N SER A 186 9.46 -10.58 5.58
CA SER A 186 8.86 -9.24 5.57
C SER A 186 7.87 -9.06 6.72
N ASP A 187 7.81 -7.84 7.29
CA ASP A 187 6.94 -7.50 8.43
C ASP A 187 5.46 -7.71 8.13
N ILE A 188 5.04 -7.33 6.91
CA ILE A 188 3.69 -7.52 6.41
C ILE A 188 3.78 -8.43 5.18
N CYS A 189 3.43 -9.70 5.37
CA CYS A 189 3.39 -10.70 4.31
C CYS A 189 2.42 -11.81 4.67
N PRO A 190 1.98 -12.63 3.68
CA PRO A 190 1.19 -13.82 3.94
C PRO A 190 1.92 -14.79 4.87
N GLN A 191 1.21 -15.36 5.84
CA GLN A 191 1.75 -16.36 6.74
C GLN A 191 1.34 -17.75 6.24
N ASP A 192 2.28 -18.46 5.65
CA ASP A 192 2.05 -19.85 5.20
C ASP A 192 2.43 -20.83 6.32
N SER A 193 1.61 -21.88 6.49
CA SER A 193 1.88 -22.97 7.43
C SER A 193 2.86 -24.00 6.84
N SER A 194 3.92 -23.53 6.19
CA SER A 194 4.93 -24.42 5.62
C SER A 194 5.95 -24.81 6.69
N THR A 195 6.25 -26.08 6.81
CA THR A 195 7.36 -26.61 7.63
C THR A 195 8.71 -26.44 6.93
N ASN A 196 8.72 -25.98 5.68
CA ASN A 196 9.94 -25.79 4.92
C ASN A 196 10.61 -24.49 5.36
N ILE A 197 11.80 -24.61 5.93
CA ILE A 197 12.61 -23.50 6.44
C ILE A 197 13.52 -22.88 5.37
N HIS A 198 13.50 -23.42 4.14
CA HIS A 198 14.34 -22.88 3.07
C HIS A 198 13.75 -21.58 2.53
N GLU A 199 14.57 -20.56 2.54
CA GLU A 199 14.28 -19.25 1.98
C GLU A 199 15.20 -18.95 0.81
N LEU A 200 14.63 -18.37 -0.23
CA LEU A 200 15.38 -17.79 -1.34
C LEU A 200 15.45 -16.28 -1.12
N ARG A 201 16.65 -15.74 -1.01
CA ARG A 201 16.87 -14.30 -0.98
C ARG A 201 17.22 -13.82 -2.38
N PHE A 202 16.39 -12.93 -2.91
CA PHE A 202 16.60 -12.32 -4.21
C PHE A 202 16.43 -10.80 -4.08
N THR A 203 17.46 -10.05 -4.43
CA THR A 203 17.46 -8.57 -4.43
C THR A 203 16.77 -7.96 -3.19
N ASN A 204 17.28 -8.27 -2.00
CA ASN A 204 16.77 -7.88 -0.67
C ASN A 204 15.37 -8.42 -0.30
N THR A 205 14.75 -9.25 -1.12
CA THR A 205 13.48 -9.89 -0.76
C THR A 205 13.72 -11.32 -0.32
N SER A 206 13.25 -11.68 0.88
CA SER A 206 13.18 -13.06 1.36
C SER A 206 11.87 -13.69 0.88
N ILE A 207 11.97 -14.82 0.21
CA ILE A 207 10.82 -15.59 -0.29
C ILE A 207 10.96 -17.02 0.23
N GLN A 208 10.04 -17.47 1.05
CA GLN A 208 10.01 -18.84 1.53
C GLN A 208 9.74 -19.80 0.36
N PHE A 209 10.55 -20.84 0.23
CA PHE A 209 10.41 -21.82 -0.84
C PHE A 209 9.26 -22.78 -0.53
N ASN A 210 8.07 -22.48 -1.07
CA ASN A 210 6.88 -23.31 -0.96
C ASN A 210 5.98 -23.17 -2.20
N LEU A 211 5.04 -24.12 -2.35
CA LEU A 211 4.13 -24.14 -3.49
C LEU A 211 3.21 -22.91 -3.57
N ARG A 212 2.87 -22.33 -2.42
CA ARG A 212 2.02 -21.12 -2.39
C ARG A 212 2.76 -19.92 -2.93
N ASN A 213 4.04 -19.77 -2.59
CA ASN A 213 4.87 -18.70 -3.16
C ASN A 213 5.16 -18.94 -4.65
N LEU A 214 5.34 -20.18 -5.09
CA LEU A 214 5.46 -20.49 -6.52
C LEU A 214 4.17 -20.10 -7.27
N TYR A 215 3.02 -20.41 -6.70
CA TYR A 215 1.73 -19.96 -7.23
C TYR A 215 1.66 -18.42 -7.27
N ARG A 216 2.02 -17.71 -6.18
CA ARG A 216 2.05 -16.23 -6.14
C ARG A 216 2.99 -15.66 -7.21
N LEU A 217 4.17 -16.24 -7.37
CA LEU A 217 5.13 -15.81 -8.39
C LEU A 217 4.53 -15.93 -9.80
N SER A 218 3.84 -17.04 -10.10
CA SER A 218 3.14 -17.19 -11.37
C SER A 218 2.07 -16.10 -11.56
N LYS A 219 1.35 -15.72 -10.49
CA LYS A 219 0.33 -14.66 -10.53
C LYS A 219 0.90 -13.24 -10.55
N ALA A 220 2.15 -13.06 -10.13
CA ALA A 220 2.86 -11.80 -10.28
C ALA A 220 3.18 -11.50 -11.75
N LEU A 221 3.60 -12.52 -12.49
CA LEU A 221 4.06 -12.40 -13.87
C LEU A 221 2.95 -12.59 -14.92
N PHE A 222 1.99 -13.47 -14.64
CA PHE A 222 0.88 -13.76 -15.55
C PHE A 222 -0.41 -13.18 -14.98
N PRO A 223 -1.19 -12.42 -15.80
CA PRO A 223 -2.34 -11.67 -15.32
C PRO A 223 -3.39 -12.59 -14.69
N PRO A 224 -3.67 -12.46 -13.37
CA PRO A 224 -4.65 -13.28 -12.68
C PRO A 224 -6.08 -12.93 -13.07
N GLU A 225 -7.01 -13.79 -12.72
CA GLU A 225 -8.44 -13.47 -12.79
C GLU A 225 -8.81 -12.37 -11.78
N PRO A 226 -9.81 -11.54 -12.09
CA PRO A 226 -10.27 -10.48 -11.18
C PRO A 226 -10.63 -10.98 -9.79
N THR A 227 -11.19 -12.19 -9.68
CA THR A 227 -11.50 -12.83 -8.39
C THR A 227 -10.25 -13.11 -7.58
N VAL A 228 -9.19 -13.62 -8.20
CA VAL A 228 -7.90 -13.86 -7.55
C VAL A 228 -7.27 -12.53 -7.08
N LEU A 229 -7.33 -11.47 -7.88
CA LEU A 229 -6.82 -10.16 -7.52
C LEU A 229 -7.57 -9.58 -6.32
N ARG A 230 -8.92 -9.72 -6.27
CA ARG A 230 -9.70 -9.28 -5.11
C ARG A 230 -9.31 -10.03 -3.84
N GLU A 231 -9.14 -11.34 -3.92
CA GLU A 231 -8.69 -12.13 -2.76
C GLU A 231 -7.28 -11.74 -2.30
N MET A 232 -6.37 -11.44 -3.22
CA MET A 232 -5.04 -10.94 -2.88
C MET A 232 -5.10 -9.56 -2.19
N CYS A 233 -6.01 -8.67 -2.62
CA CYS A 233 -6.24 -7.39 -1.97
C CYS A 233 -6.75 -7.57 -0.53
N LYS A 234 -7.76 -8.43 -0.33
CA LYS A 234 -8.29 -8.78 1.00
C LYS A 234 -7.21 -9.39 1.89
N GLN A 235 -6.37 -10.26 1.32
CA GLN A 235 -5.27 -10.86 2.06
C GLN A 235 -4.27 -9.77 2.54
N GLY A 236 -3.91 -8.83 1.67
CA GLY A 236 -3.05 -7.70 2.04
C GLY A 236 -3.64 -6.88 3.19
N TYR A 237 -4.92 -6.57 3.14
CA TYR A 237 -5.62 -5.87 4.21
C TYR A 237 -5.59 -6.63 5.54
N ARG A 238 -5.88 -7.94 5.52
CA ARG A 238 -5.82 -8.82 6.72
C ARG A 238 -4.41 -8.90 7.31
N ASP A 239 -3.39 -8.99 6.46
CA ASP A 239 -2.00 -9.06 6.89
C ASP A 239 -1.54 -7.73 7.50
N GLY A 240 -1.98 -6.59 6.94
CA GLY A 240 -1.81 -5.27 7.52
C GLY A 240 -2.46 -5.16 8.91
N LEU A 241 -3.71 -5.60 9.07
CA LEU A 241 -4.39 -5.63 10.37
C LEU A 241 -3.66 -6.51 11.39
N ARG A 242 -3.16 -7.68 10.95
CA ARG A 242 -2.37 -8.57 11.80
C ARG A 242 -1.11 -7.88 12.30
N PHE A 243 -0.39 -7.19 11.42
CA PHE A 243 0.80 -6.42 11.78
C PHE A 243 0.47 -5.31 12.80
N LEU A 244 -0.58 -4.52 12.55
CA LEU A 244 -1.00 -3.46 13.46
C LEU A 244 -1.39 -4.00 14.84
N ARG A 245 -2.13 -5.11 14.90
CA ARG A 245 -2.50 -5.77 16.17
C ARG A 245 -1.26 -6.26 16.94
N ARG A 246 -0.36 -6.98 16.27
CA ARG A 246 0.86 -7.51 16.89
C ARG A 246 1.74 -6.42 17.49
N ASN A 247 1.77 -5.25 16.87
CA ASN A 247 2.58 -4.12 17.31
C ASN A 247 1.80 -3.13 18.20
N GLY A 248 0.53 -3.40 18.52
CA GLY A 248 -0.31 -2.52 19.32
C GLY A 248 -0.51 -1.14 18.69
N LEU A 249 -0.61 -1.06 17.37
CA LEU A 249 -0.69 0.18 16.58
C LEU A 249 -2.12 0.51 16.11
N LEU A 250 -3.09 -0.37 16.37
CA LEU A 250 -4.49 -0.13 16.02
C LEU A 250 -5.03 1.08 16.78
N ASN A 251 -5.66 2.00 16.05
CA ASN A 251 -6.38 3.15 16.60
C ASN A 251 -5.57 4.02 17.58
N ARG A 252 -4.27 4.08 17.47
CA ARG A 252 -3.47 5.03 18.23
C ARG A 252 -3.69 6.44 17.70
N PRO A 253 -4.00 7.42 18.57
CA PRO A 253 -3.99 8.81 18.16
C PRO A 253 -2.57 9.18 17.69
N ASN A 254 -2.50 10.06 16.69
CA ASN A 254 -1.20 10.54 16.18
C ASN A 254 -0.42 11.20 17.34
N PRO A 255 0.76 10.66 17.74
CA PRO A 255 1.50 11.21 18.87
C PRO A 255 2.00 12.64 18.64
N LEU A 256 2.12 13.08 17.37
CA LEU A 256 2.50 14.45 17.01
C LEU A 256 1.32 15.45 17.11
N LEU A 257 0.09 14.97 17.19
CA LEU A 257 -1.12 15.78 17.37
C LEU A 257 -1.67 15.75 18.80
N ALA A 258 -1.00 15.04 19.72
CA ALA A 258 -1.35 15.08 21.12
C ALA A 258 -1.05 16.49 21.63
N LEU A 259 -2.11 17.28 21.86
CA LEU A 259 -1.99 18.54 22.59
C LEU A 259 -1.33 18.25 23.95
N PRO A 260 -0.43 19.12 24.43
CA PRO A 260 0.08 18.99 25.79
C PRO A 260 -1.11 18.93 26.74
N PRO A 261 -1.04 18.10 27.78
CA PRO A 261 -2.12 17.97 28.74
C PRO A 261 -2.49 19.36 29.24
N ALA A 262 -3.78 19.70 29.16
CA ALA A 262 -4.28 20.96 29.70
C ALA A 262 -3.82 21.03 31.15
N ARG A 263 -3.18 22.15 31.52
CA ARG A 263 -2.82 22.39 32.93
C ARG A 263 -4.06 22.22 33.78
N PRO A 264 -3.98 21.50 34.89
CA PRO A 264 -5.12 21.39 35.82
C PRO A 264 -5.58 22.81 36.20
N ARG A 265 -6.82 23.13 35.96
CA ARG A 265 -7.45 24.32 36.59
C ARG A 265 -7.35 24.11 38.08
N ALA A 266 -6.96 25.16 38.81
CA ALA A 266 -7.04 25.19 40.26
C ALA A 266 -8.48 24.93 40.68
N PRO A 267 -8.71 24.24 41.78
CA PRO A 267 -10.06 23.97 42.29
C PRO A 267 -10.71 25.30 42.72
N GLU A 268 -11.82 25.63 42.08
CA GLU A 268 -12.80 26.55 42.65
C GLU A 268 -13.65 25.73 43.62
N ASP A 269 -13.68 26.17 44.87
CA ASP A 269 -14.47 25.59 45.95
C ASP A 269 -15.96 25.64 45.58
N GLU A 270 -16.63 24.52 45.49
CA GLU A 270 -18.08 24.41 45.68
C GLU A 270 -18.45 23.09 46.36
N ASP A 271 -19.35 23.27 47.28
CA ASP A 271 -19.81 22.51 48.41
C ASP A 271 -20.27 21.05 48.17
N VAL A 272 -20.09 20.33 49.24
CA VAL A 272 -20.53 18.96 49.57
C VAL A 272 -22.05 18.82 49.51
N GLU A 273 -22.53 17.79 48.82
CA GLU A 273 -23.72 17.04 49.29
C GLU A 273 -23.57 15.54 48.98
N GLU A 274 -23.66 14.77 50.03
CA GLU A 274 -23.69 13.30 50.05
C GLU A 274 -24.98 12.76 49.44
N ALA A 275 -24.88 11.71 48.65
CA ALA A 275 -25.91 10.68 48.61
C ALA A 275 -25.30 9.31 48.25
N GLN A 276 -25.33 8.46 49.24
CA GLN A 276 -25.12 7.01 49.17
C GLN A 276 -26.24 6.33 48.37
N GLY A 277 -25.94 5.33 47.60
CA GLY A 277 -26.95 4.46 47.00
C GLY A 277 -26.37 3.35 46.14
N ALA A 278 -26.20 2.21 46.77
CA ALA A 278 -25.84 0.94 46.16
C ALA A 278 -26.78 0.51 45.02
N THR A 279 -26.30 -0.21 44.04
CA THR A 279 -26.78 -1.57 43.74
C THR A 279 -26.04 -2.19 42.56
N GLU A 280 -25.43 -3.33 42.79
CA GLU A 280 -25.07 -4.34 41.78
C GLU A 280 -26.26 -4.63 40.85
N ARG A 281 -25.99 -4.65 39.55
CA ARG A 281 -26.85 -5.42 38.62
C ARG A 281 -26.03 -5.96 37.43
N ALA A 282 -25.88 -7.27 37.47
CA ALA A 282 -26.03 -8.24 36.40
C ALA A 282 -25.45 -7.91 35.01
N LEU A 283 -24.43 -8.66 34.68
CA LEU A 283 -24.01 -9.04 33.33
C LEU A 283 -25.22 -9.45 32.52
N ALA A 284 -25.59 -8.65 31.51
CA ALA A 284 -26.44 -9.07 30.42
C ALA A 284 -25.54 -9.30 29.22
N GLU A 285 -25.43 -10.54 28.81
CA GLU A 285 -24.84 -10.93 27.54
C GLU A 285 -25.65 -10.30 26.41
N GLY A 286 -25.05 -9.31 25.73
CA GLY A 286 -25.53 -8.78 24.46
C GLY A 286 -25.20 -9.75 23.32
N PRO A 287 -25.98 -9.74 22.21
CA PRO A 287 -25.81 -10.68 21.11
C PRO A 287 -24.38 -10.59 20.52
N LEU A 288 -23.77 -11.74 20.27
CA LEU A 288 -22.50 -11.91 19.62
C LEU A 288 -22.46 -11.03 18.35
N LYS A 289 -21.52 -10.11 18.29
CA LYS A 289 -21.19 -9.39 17.05
C LYS A 289 -20.77 -10.42 16.00
N PRO A 290 -21.23 -10.27 14.75
CA PRO A 290 -20.81 -11.15 13.66
C PRO A 290 -19.28 -11.18 13.52
N PRO A 291 -18.71 -12.26 12.97
CA PRO A 291 -17.26 -12.39 12.85
C PRO A 291 -16.67 -11.20 12.11
N LEU A 292 -15.56 -10.71 12.61
CA LEU A 292 -14.82 -9.52 12.13
C LEU A 292 -14.50 -9.55 10.60
N GLU A 293 -14.64 -10.71 9.97
CA GLU A 293 -14.37 -10.91 8.54
C GLU A 293 -15.40 -10.27 7.61
N ASP A 294 -16.65 -10.15 8.01
CA ASP A 294 -17.69 -9.51 7.17
C ASP A 294 -17.56 -7.97 7.17
N HIS A 295 -17.10 -7.39 8.26
CA HIS A 295 -16.81 -5.94 8.34
C HIS A 295 -15.64 -5.49 7.44
N ILE A 296 -14.71 -6.39 7.11
CA ILE A 296 -13.55 -6.06 6.24
C ILE A 296 -14.00 -5.81 4.80
N LEU A 297 -15.12 -6.40 4.37
CA LEU A 297 -15.64 -6.24 3.02
C LEU A 297 -16.26 -4.85 2.79
N GLU A 298 -16.83 -4.24 3.82
CA GLU A 298 -17.46 -2.92 3.74
C GLU A 298 -16.43 -1.79 3.61
N HIS A 299 -15.18 -2.03 4.04
CA HIS A 299 -14.10 -1.03 4.01
C HIS A 299 -13.15 -1.16 2.83
N LEU A 300 -13.29 -2.21 2.01
CA LEU A 300 -12.61 -2.23 0.71
C LEU A 300 -13.19 -1.11 -0.15
N PRO A 301 -12.34 -0.40 -0.92
CA PRO A 301 -12.85 0.60 -1.84
C PRO A 301 -14.01 0.03 -2.66
N ALA A 302 -15.17 0.68 -2.64
CA ALA A 302 -16.42 0.15 -3.20
C ALA A 302 -16.25 -0.37 -4.64
N ARG A 303 -15.38 0.28 -5.43
CA ARG A 303 -15.05 -0.12 -6.81
C ARG A 303 -14.33 -1.47 -6.93
N LEU A 304 -13.76 -2.02 -5.86
CA LEU A 304 -13.16 -3.37 -5.85
C LEU A 304 -14.20 -4.46 -5.58
N ASN A 305 -15.33 -4.10 -4.96
CA ASN A 305 -16.41 -5.04 -4.64
C ASN A 305 -17.42 -5.22 -5.78
N GLU A 306 -17.59 -4.21 -6.66
CA GLU A 306 -18.54 -4.26 -7.75
C GLU A 306 -17.90 -4.81 -9.03
N GLY A 307 -18.49 -5.85 -9.57
CA GLY A 307 -18.00 -6.56 -10.77
C GLY A 307 -18.22 -5.84 -12.09
N VAL A 308 -18.82 -4.64 -12.10
CA VAL A 308 -19.14 -3.85 -13.32
C VAL A 308 -18.84 -2.39 -13.02
N LEU A 309 -17.93 -1.78 -13.77
CA LEU A 309 -17.68 -0.35 -13.75
C LEU A 309 -18.61 0.31 -14.79
N PRO A 310 -19.52 1.20 -14.43
CA PRO A 310 -20.01 2.20 -15.35
C PRO A 310 -18.87 3.17 -15.68
N ALA A 311 -18.83 3.65 -16.91
CA ALA A 311 -17.92 4.71 -17.34
C ALA A 311 -18.08 5.91 -16.38
N CYS A 312 -16.98 6.38 -15.81
CA CYS A 312 -17.02 7.54 -14.92
C CYS A 312 -17.16 8.82 -15.72
N ASP A 313 -18.40 9.30 -15.80
CA ASP A 313 -18.72 10.73 -15.94
C ASP A 313 -19.04 11.28 -14.54
N VAL A 314 -18.04 11.42 -13.67
CA VAL A 314 -18.20 12.10 -12.38
C VAL A 314 -16.97 12.96 -12.13
N GLU A 315 -17.24 14.24 -11.93
CA GLU A 315 -16.22 15.25 -11.55
C GLU A 315 -15.41 14.83 -10.31
N PRO A 316 -14.15 15.31 -10.16
CA PRO A 316 -13.18 14.84 -9.13
C PRO A 316 -13.58 15.13 -7.68
N ARG A 317 -14.78 15.59 -7.38
CA ARG A 317 -15.17 16.14 -6.07
C ARG A 317 -15.87 15.19 -5.10
N GLU A 318 -16.24 13.97 -5.51
CA GLU A 318 -17.02 13.07 -4.65
C GLU A 318 -16.41 11.65 -4.53
N CYS A 319 -15.14 11.54 -4.20
CA CYS A 319 -14.61 10.26 -3.74
C CYS A 319 -14.76 10.18 -2.22
N CYS A 320 -15.80 9.49 -1.75
CA CYS A 320 -16.24 9.41 -0.34
C CYS A 320 -15.26 8.81 0.67
N VAL A 321 -13.98 8.65 0.36
CA VAL A 321 -12.95 8.21 1.30
C VAL A 321 -11.97 9.34 1.66
N CYS A 322 -12.19 10.57 1.15
CA CYS A 322 -11.37 11.75 1.45
C CYS A 322 -12.02 12.71 2.44
N VAL A 323 -12.88 12.24 3.35
CA VAL A 323 -13.47 13.10 4.40
C VAL A 323 -12.48 13.33 5.51
N GLY A 324 -11.75 14.43 5.40
CA GLY A 324 -10.88 14.91 6.47
C GLY A 324 -10.17 16.23 6.14
N ARG A 325 -10.90 17.28 5.78
CA ARG A 325 -10.71 18.70 6.17
C ARG A 325 -11.41 19.62 5.17
N ARG A 326 -12.54 20.15 5.59
CA ARG A 326 -12.99 21.45 5.07
C ARG A 326 -12.06 22.52 5.67
N VAL A 327 -11.33 23.21 4.82
CA VAL A 327 -10.81 24.54 5.12
C VAL A 327 -11.81 25.51 4.50
N GLY A 328 -12.49 26.29 5.35
CA GLY A 328 -13.42 27.31 4.94
C GLY A 328 -12.69 28.50 4.29
N PRO A 329 -13.41 29.31 3.49
CA PRO A 329 -12.83 30.43 2.79
C PRO A 329 -12.66 31.63 3.75
N THR A 330 -11.51 32.24 3.73
CA THR A 330 -11.30 33.69 3.94
C THR A 330 -10.32 34.16 2.92
#